data_b07872a59c15db705717b506d3bbb319
#
_entry.id   b07872a59c15db705717b506d3bbb319
#
_cell.length_a   1.000
_cell.length_b   1.000
_cell.length_c   1.000
_cell.angle_alpha   90.00
_cell.angle_beta   90.00
_cell.angle_gamma   90.00
#
_symmetry.space_group_name_H-M   'P 1'
#
loop_
_entity.id
_entity.type
_entity.pdbx_description
1 polymer ?
#
loop_
_entity_poly.entity_id
_entity_poly.type
_entity_poly.pdbx_seq_one_letter_code
_entity_poly.pdbx_strand_id
1 'polypeptide(L)'
;VLITTYNFKVEEFVPDRIKVNARLDQEQLKPGNTTQLLIDALNYYGPPAANRNYELEVQVKEKTFAPQAYPQFDFAISNRSSFFDKVVRQGKTDAGGKAVESWQVPALYANMGLLQARFFATVFDENGRPVSRNTTAAIQTQPVMLGIGAVGNSYYALNQPARFPLIALNTAEKEA
;
A
#
# COMPACT_ATOMS: atom_id res chain seq x y z
N VAL A 1 45.81 -29.33 -6.06
CA VAL A 1 44.95 -29.23 -4.88
C VAL A 1 44.05 -27.99 -5.06
N LEU A 2 42.71 -28.20 -5.12
CA LEU A 2 41.76 -27.09 -5.15
C LEU A 2 41.66 -26.52 -3.74
N ILE A 3 42.06 -25.24 -3.55
CA ILE A 3 42.10 -24.61 -2.23
C ILE A 3 40.72 -24.00 -1.89
N THR A 4 40.07 -23.38 -2.88
CA THR A 4 38.72 -22.84 -2.73
C THR A 4 38.11 -22.56 -4.08
N THR A 5 36.77 -22.52 -4.10
CA THR A 5 35.99 -22.06 -5.26
C THR A 5 35.12 -20.88 -4.81
N TYR A 6 35.17 -19.78 -5.55
CA TYR A 6 34.32 -18.61 -5.31
C TYR A 6 33.48 -18.38 -6.55
N ASN A 7 32.14 -18.43 -6.40
CA ASN A 7 31.19 -18.15 -7.46
C ASN A 7 30.73 -16.70 -7.33
N PHE A 8 30.88 -15.92 -8.38
CA PHE A 8 30.31 -14.59 -8.47
C PHE A 8 29.43 -14.48 -9.71
N LYS A 9 28.37 -13.72 -9.58
CA LYS A 9 27.44 -13.46 -10.67
C LYS A 9 27.88 -12.19 -11.39
N VAL A 10 28.08 -12.27 -12.67
CA VAL A 10 28.36 -11.11 -13.53
C VAL A 10 27.05 -10.75 -14.20
N GLU A 11 26.54 -9.56 -13.93
CA GLU A 11 25.35 -9.02 -14.57
C GLU A 11 25.75 -7.78 -15.37
N GLU A 12 25.26 -7.69 -16.60
CA GLU A 12 25.44 -6.49 -17.40
C GLU A 12 24.51 -5.40 -16.83
N PHE A 13 25.08 -4.30 -16.35
CA PHE A 13 24.31 -3.13 -15.95
C PHE A 13 23.90 -2.35 -17.18
N VAL A 14 22.63 -2.40 -17.52
CA VAL A 14 22.04 -1.55 -18.56
C VAL A 14 21.22 -0.46 -17.85
N PRO A 15 21.63 0.81 -17.91
CA PRO A 15 20.92 1.90 -17.25
C PRO A 15 19.51 2.06 -17.81
N ASP A 16 18.59 2.49 -16.93
CA ASP A 16 17.23 2.88 -17.33
C ASP A 16 17.29 3.98 -18.42
N ARG A 17 16.48 3.83 -19.47
CA ARG A 17 16.39 4.82 -20.55
C ARG A 17 15.32 5.87 -20.30
N ILE A 18 14.42 5.58 -19.38
CA ILE A 18 13.32 6.48 -18.97
C ILE A 18 13.35 6.67 -17.45
N LYS A 19 12.91 7.86 -17.03
CA LYS A 19 12.64 8.19 -15.63
C LYS A 19 11.14 8.25 -15.43
N VAL A 20 10.63 7.50 -14.46
CA VAL A 20 9.22 7.44 -14.13
C VAL A 20 8.99 8.08 -12.78
N ASN A 21 7.92 8.85 -12.65
CA ASN A 21 7.38 9.34 -11.39
C ASN A 21 5.91 8.92 -11.27
N ALA A 22 5.48 8.58 -10.07
CA ALA A 22 4.10 8.20 -9.78
C ALA A 22 3.67 8.88 -8.48
N ARG A 23 2.56 9.62 -8.52
CA ARG A 23 2.03 10.33 -7.36
C ARG A 23 0.52 10.27 -7.30
N LEU A 24 0.00 10.17 -6.11
CA LEU A 24 -1.44 10.28 -5.83
C LEU A 24 -1.81 11.74 -5.53
N ASP A 25 -3.06 12.09 -5.82
CA ASP A 25 -3.67 13.35 -5.41
C ASP A 25 -4.04 13.35 -3.92
N GLN A 26 -4.21 12.16 -3.31
CA GLN A 26 -4.58 11.98 -1.91
C GLN A 26 -3.80 10.83 -1.27
N GLU A 27 -3.33 11.03 -0.04
CA GLU A 27 -2.62 10.00 0.75
C GLU A 27 -3.54 9.27 1.74
N GLN A 28 -4.74 9.82 1.97
CA GLN A 28 -5.76 9.24 2.85
C GLN A 28 -7.06 9.06 2.08
N LEU A 29 -7.55 7.85 2.06
CA LEU A 29 -8.73 7.44 1.30
C LEU A 29 -9.80 6.87 2.23
N LYS A 30 -11.04 6.87 1.74
CA LYS A 30 -12.18 6.21 2.39
C LYS A 30 -12.92 5.35 1.37
N PRO A 31 -13.65 4.30 1.80
CA PRO A 31 -14.52 3.55 0.92
C PRO A 31 -15.47 4.48 0.15
N GLY A 32 -15.59 4.25 -1.16
CA GLY A 32 -16.37 5.10 -2.07
C GLY A 32 -15.64 6.32 -2.63
N ASN A 33 -14.52 6.77 -2.05
CA ASN A 33 -13.70 7.84 -2.62
C ASN A 33 -13.03 7.42 -3.93
N THR A 34 -12.81 8.39 -4.79
CA THR A 34 -11.98 8.23 -5.99
C THR A 34 -10.68 9.00 -5.78
N THR A 35 -9.56 8.37 -6.10
CA THR A 35 -8.23 9.01 -6.15
C THR A 35 -7.68 8.96 -7.56
N GLN A 36 -6.80 9.88 -7.89
CA GLN A 36 -6.09 9.92 -9.16
C GLN A 36 -4.61 9.63 -8.95
N LEU A 37 -4.10 8.67 -9.72
CA LEU A 37 -2.67 8.45 -9.85
C LEU A 37 -2.18 9.17 -11.10
N LEU A 38 -1.24 10.09 -10.93
CA LEU A 38 -0.52 10.72 -12.01
C LEU A 38 0.79 9.95 -12.24
N ILE A 39 0.96 9.48 -13.47
CA ILE A 39 2.19 8.87 -13.97
C ILE A 39 2.86 9.89 -14.88
N ASP A 40 4.14 10.14 -14.68
CA ASP A 40 4.95 11.06 -15.49
C ASP A 40 6.24 10.34 -15.90
N ALA A 41 6.45 10.21 -17.21
CA ALA A 41 7.58 9.48 -17.77
C ALA A 41 8.36 10.40 -18.74
N LEU A 42 9.67 10.50 -18.50
CA LEU A 42 10.60 11.25 -19.31
C LEU A 42 11.70 10.34 -19.85
N ASN A 43 12.13 10.54 -21.06
CA ASN A 43 13.37 9.92 -21.52
C ASN A 43 14.56 10.49 -20.74
N TYR A 44 15.62 9.71 -20.57
CA TYR A 44 16.74 10.07 -19.70
C TYR A 44 17.37 11.46 -20.06
N TYR A 45 17.33 11.85 -21.32
CA TYR A 45 17.85 13.13 -21.82
C TYR A 45 16.81 14.26 -21.86
N GLY A 46 15.66 14.10 -21.22
CA GLY A 46 14.70 15.16 -20.96
C GLY A 46 13.42 15.19 -21.77
N PRO A 47 13.34 14.74 -23.04
CA PRO A 47 12.08 14.72 -23.76
C PRO A 47 11.04 13.81 -23.12
N PRO A 48 9.72 14.14 -23.25
CA PRO A 48 8.66 13.26 -22.77
C PRO A 48 8.76 11.84 -23.35
N ALA A 49 8.52 10.84 -22.52
CA ALA A 49 8.39 9.44 -22.96
C ALA A 49 6.97 9.19 -23.48
N ALA A 50 6.68 9.79 -24.65
CA ALA A 50 5.36 9.77 -25.26
C ALA A 50 4.98 8.38 -25.80
N ASN A 51 3.68 8.06 -25.74
CA ASN A 51 3.09 6.84 -26.30
C ASN A 51 3.75 5.54 -25.80
N ARG A 52 4.23 5.53 -24.54
CA ARG A 52 4.80 4.35 -23.90
C ARG A 52 3.69 3.52 -23.24
N ASN A 53 3.76 2.22 -23.38
CA ASN A 53 2.88 1.32 -22.64
C ASN A 53 3.17 1.44 -21.15
N TYR A 54 2.13 1.39 -20.33
CA TYR A 54 2.27 1.25 -18.89
C TYR A 54 1.30 0.21 -18.35
N GLU A 55 1.65 -0.30 -17.18
CA GLU A 55 0.80 -1.13 -16.34
C GLU A 55 0.70 -0.48 -14.96
N LEU A 56 -0.52 -0.36 -14.46
CA LEU A 56 -0.82 0.02 -13.09
C LEU A 56 -1.34 -1.20 -12.35
N GLU A 57 -0.65 -1.59 -11.29
CA GLU A 57 -1.14 -2.57 -10.33
C GLU A 57 -1.48 -1.87 -9.01
N VAL A 58 -2.71 -2.06 -8.53
CA VAL A 58 -3.15 -1.59 -7.21
C VAL A 58 -3.32 -2.81 -6.32
N GLN A 59 -2.53 -2.89 -5.27
CA GLN A 59 -2.64 -3.91 -4.23
C GLN A 59 -3.20 -3.29 -2.96
N VAL A 60 -4.22 -3.91 -2.38
CA VAL A 60 -4.80 -3.50 -1.09
C VAL A 60 -4.58 -4.61 -0.07
N LYS A 61 -4.03 -4.24 1.08
CA LYS A 61 -3.75 -5.14 2.20
C LYS A 61 -4.20 -4.53 3.51
N GLU A 62 -4.43 -5.37 4.50
CA GLU A 62 -4.58 -4.92 5.87
C GLU A 62 -3.31 -4.19 6.33
N LYS A 63 -3.53 -3.12 7.08
CA LYS A 63 -2.50 -2.40 7.81
C LYS A 63 -2.82 -2.46 9.29
N THR A 64 -1.90 -2.98 10.07
CA THR A 64 -2.06 -3.00 11.52
C THR A 64 -2.13 -1.58 12.06
N PHE A 65 -3.16 -1.29 12.85
CA PHE A 65 -3.23 -0.07 13.63
C PHE A 65 -2.53 -0.33 14.97
N ALA A 66 -1.35 0.25 15.16
CA ALA A 66 -0.51 0.06 16.34
C ALA A 66 -0.03 1.42 16.86
N PRO A 67 -0.87 2.14 17.61
CA PRO A 67 -0.56 3.45 18.13
C PRO A 67 0.58 3.37 19.15
N GLN A 68 1.59 4.23 18.99
CA GLN A 68 2.78 4.22 19.86
C GLN A 68 2.46 4.63 21.32
N ALA A 69 1.45 5.48 21.50
CA ALA A 69 1.03 5.94 22.82
C ALA A 69 0.26 4.88 23.63
N TYR A 70 -0.21 3.82 22.98
CA TYR A 70 -1.07 2.79 23.61
C TYR A 70 -0.60 1.37 23.29
N PRO A 71 0.68 1.03 23.54
CA PRO A 71 1.25 -0.26 23.13
C PRO A 71 0.66 -1.45 23.90
N GLN A 72 -0.03 -1.20 25.02
CA GLN A 72 -0.68 -2.22 25.84
C GLN A 72 -2.05 -2.67 25.31
N PHE A 73 -2.55 -2.00 24.24
CA PHE A 73 -3.83 -2.36 23.63
C PHE A 73 -3.60 -3.06 22.29
N ASP A 74 -4.37 -4.12 22.05
CA ASP A 74 -4.43 -4.82 20.79
C ASP A 74 -5.65 -4.31 19.98
N PHE A 75 -5.39 -3.85 18.75
CA PHE A 75 -6.39 -3.38 17.81
C PHE A 75 -6.59 -4.37 16.64
N ALA A 76 -5.99 -5.54 16.73
CA ALA A 76 -6.14 -6.56 15.70
C ALA A 76 -7.58 -7.05 15.59
N ILE A 77 -8.06 -7.20 14.37
CA ILE A 77 -9.36 -7.82 14.12
C ILE A 77 -9.13 -9.33 14.11
N SER A 78 -9.41 -9.99 15.24
CA SER A 78 -9.32 -11.44 15.36
C SER A 78 -10.31 -12.13 14.41
N ASN A 79 -9.93 -13.32 13.92
CA ASN A 79 -10.73 -14.18 13.02
C ASN A 79 -10.91 -13.68 11.58
N ARG A 80 -10.06 -12.79 11.10
CA ARG A 80 -9.96 -12.50 9.67
C ARG A 80 -8.80 -13.26 9.04
N SER A 81 -9.07 -13.95 7.94
CA SER A 81 -8.02 -14.27 6.97
C SER A 81 -7.42 -12.96 6.45
N SER A 82 -6.11 -12.91 6.28
CA SER A 82 -5.44 -11.72 5.74
C SER A 82 -6.14 -11.23 4.47
N PHE A 83 -6.64 -10.00 4.51
CA PHE A 83 -7.29 -9.39 3.35
C PHE A 83 -6.25 -9.00 2.31
N PHE A 84 -6.51 -9.39 1.07
CA PHE A 84 -5.73 -8.99 -0.08
C PHE A 84 -6.66 -8.80 -1.30
N ASP A 85 -6.55 -7.65 -1.94
CA ASP A 85 -7.21 -7.38 -3.21
C ASP A 85 -6.21 -6.80 -4.21
N LYS A 86 -6.45 -7.05 -5.49
CA LYS A 86 -5.54 -6.66 -6.56
C LYS A 86 -6.31 -6.27 -7.83
N VAL A 87 -5.97 -5.10 -8.37
CA VAL A 87 -6.50 -4.61 -9.65
C VAL A 87 -5.33 -4.29 -10.56
N VAL A 88 -5.41 -4.68 -11.82
CA VAL A 88 -4.42 -4.35 -12.86
C VAL A 88 -5.09 -3.60 -13.99
N ARG A 89 -4.45 -2.54 -14.47
CA ARG A 89 -4.86 -1.74 -15.63
C ARG A 89 -3.67 -1.51 -16.55
N GLN A 90 -3.95 -1.30 -17.81
CA GLN A 90 -2.93 -1.03 -18.81
C GLN A 90 -3.36 0.16 -19.66
N GLY A 91 -2.40 0.92 -20.14
CA GLY A 91 -2.64 2.08 -20.98
C GLY A 91 -1.37 2.56 -21.66
N LYS A 92 -1.45 3.78 -22.20
CA LYS A 92 -0.32 4.47 -22.82
C LYS A 92 -0.19 5.88 -22.30
N THR A 93 1.04 6.36 -22.18
CA THR A 93 1.32 7.78 -21.92
C THR A 93 0.91 8.64 -23.09
N ASP A 94 0.47 9.85 -22.81
CA ASP A 94 0.14 10.86 -23.82
C ASP A 94 1.38 11.45 -24.53
N ALA A 95 1.18 12.45 -25.38
CA ALA A 95 2.26 13.16 -26.08
C ALA A 95 3.23 13.87 -25.11
N GLY A 96 2.78 14.23 -23.92
CA GLY A 96 3.59 14.81 -22.83
C GLY A 96 4.28 13.79 -21.94
N GLY A 97 4.17 12.48 -22.24
CA GLY A 97 4.73 11.42 -21.40
C GLY A 97 3.93 11.15 -20.12
N LYS A 98 2.66 11.59 -20.06
CA LYS A 98 1.83 11.52 -18.87
C LYS A 98 0.68 10.54 -19.04
N ALA A 99 0.22 9.98 -17.92
CA ALA A 99 -1.05 9.28 -17.82
C ALA A 99 -1.71 9.58 -16.48
N VAL A 100 -3.05 9.59 -16.48
CA VAL A 100 -3.85 9.77 -15.27
C VAL A 100 -4.79 8.59 -15.15
N GLU A 101 -4.68 7.87 -14.05
CA GLU A 101 -5.53 6.74 -13.72
C GLU A 101 -6.42 7.07 -12.53
N SER A 102 -7.73 6.92 -12.70
CA SER A 102 -8.69 7.08 -11.60
C SER A 102 -9.00 5.73 -10.97
N TRP A 103 -8.85 5.63 -9.66
CA TRP A 103 -9.22 4.44 -8.90
C TRP A 103 -10.25 4.78 -7.84
N GLN A 104 -11.39 4.10 -7.90
CA GLN A 104 -12.42 4.20 -6.87
C GLN A 104 -12.19 3.11 -5.83
N VAL A 105 -12.10 3.54 -4.56
CA VAL A 105 -12.01 2.63 -3.41
C VAL A 105 -13.32 1.87 -3.29
N PRO A 106 -13.32 0.54 -3.36
CA PRO A 106 -14.55 -0.23 -3.26
C PRO A 106 -15.32 0.06 -1.96
N ALA A 107 -16.62 0.29 -2.07
CA ALA A 107 -17.48 0.54 -0.90
C ALA A 107 -17.54 -0.66 0.05
N LEU A 108 -17.32 -1.87 -0.47
CA LEU A 108 -17.27 -3.11 0.31
C LEU A 108 -16.14 -3.16 1.34
N TYR A 109 -15.15 -2.27 1.24
CA TYR A 109 -14.09 -2.17 2.25
C TYR A 109 -14.54 -1.49 3.56
N ALA A 110 -15.78 -1.00 3.63
CA ALA A 110 -16.31 -0.41 4.86
C ALA A 110 -16.20 -1.38 6.05
N ASN A 111 -15.81 -0.86 7.23
CA ASN A 111 -15.63 -1.59 8.47
C ASN A 111 -14.56 -2.71 8.42
N MET A 112 -13.57 -2.55 7.57
CA MET A 112 -12.45 -3.50 7.45
C MET A 112 -11.20 -3.08 8.24
N GLY A 113 -11.32 -2.12 9.15
CA GLY A 113 -10.17 -1.61 9.92
C GLY A 113 -9.34 -0.63 9.10
N LEU A 114 -8.04 -0.66 9.26
CA LEU A 114 -7.12 0.15 8.47
C LEU A 114 -6.57 -0.71 7.32
N LEU A 115 -6.67 -0.19 6.10
CA LEU A 115 -6.09 -0.82 4.92
C LEU A 115 -5.00 0.08 4.32
N GLN A 116 -4.11 -0.50 3.55
CA GLN A 116 -3.13 0.21 2.74
C GLN A 116 -3.29 -0.19 1.28
N ALA A 117 -3.49 0.80 0.42
CA ALA A 117 -3.37 0.65 -1.01
C ALA A 117 -1.93 0.98 -1.44
N ARG A 118 -1.33 0.12 -2.24
CA ARG A 118 -0.04 0.33 -2.89
C ARG A 118 -0.24 0.32 -4.39
N PHE A 119 0.20 1.38 -5.04
CA PHE A 119 0.09 1.58 -6.48
C PHE A 119 1.46 1.38 -7.10
N PHE A 120 1.59 0.40 -7.98
CA PHE A 120 2.79 0.14 -8.76
C PHE A 120 2.55 0.60 -10.19
N ALA A 121 3.22 1.68 -10.59
CA ALA A 121 3.19 2.15 -11.96
C ALA A 121 4.45 1.68 -12.69
N THR A 122 4.30 0.85 -13.68
CA THR A 122 5.38 0.33 -14.52
C THR A 122 5.21 0.89 -15.92
N VAL A 123 6.18 1.65 -16.39
CA VAL A 123 6.22 2.16 -17.75
C VAL A 123 7.30 1.41 -18.52
N PHE A 124 7.00 1.00 -19.74
CA PHE A 124 7.93 0.28 -20.61
C PHE A 124 8.62 1.25 -21.56
N ASP A 125 9.93 1.16 -21.66
CA ASP A 125 10.69 1.93 -22.64
C ASP A 125 10.41 1.45 -24.08
N GLU A 126 11.07 2.05 -25.07
CA GLU A 126 10.92 1.69 -26.48
C GLU A 126 11.33 0.25 -26.82
N ASN A 127 12.16 -0.36 -25.99
CA ASN A 127 12.62 -1.73 -26.13
C ASN A 127 11.80 -2.71 -25.25
N GLY A 128 10.73 -2.24 -24.58
CA GLY A 128 9.90 -3.03 -23.71
C GLY A 128 10.49 -3.29 -22.33
N ARG A 129 11.54 -2.57 -21.91
CA ARG A 129 12.12 -2.70 -20.57
C ARG A 129 11.27 -1.95 -19.55
N PRO A 130 10.91 -2.58 -18.42
CA PRO A 130 10.07 -1.96 -17.40
C PRO A 130 10.87 -1.02 -16.50
N VAL A 131 10.30 0.13 -16.18
CA VAL A 131 10.73 1.00 -15.07
C VAL A 131 9.54 1.22 -14.15
N SER A 132 9.66 0.79 -12.91
CA SER A 132 8.56 0.81 -11.96
C SER A 132 8.78 1.84 -10.85
N ARG A 133 7.68 2.47 -10.42
CA ARG A 133 7.60 3.31 -9.22
C ARG A 133 6.37 2.93 -8.44
N ASN A 134 6.46 3.08 -7.11
CA ASN A 134 5.30 2.84 -6.27
C ASN A 134 5.00 4.04 -5.38
N THR A 135 3.73 4.19 -5.05
CA THR A 135 3.22 5.12 -4.05
C THR A 135 2.14 4.44 -3.24
N THR A 136 1.84 4.96 -2.06
CA THR A 136 0.89 4.32 -1.14
C THR A 136 -0.10 5.31 -0.59
N ALA A 137 -1.31 4.84 -0.29
CA ALA A 137 -2.30 5.59 0.47
C ALA A 137 -2.88 4.72 1.58
N ALA A 138 -3.22 5.34 2.71
CA ALA A 138 -3.98 4.69 3.76
C ALA A 138 -5.47 4.74 3.43
N ILE A 139 -6.20 3.63 3.64
CA ILE A 139 -7.64 3.59 3.50
C ILE A 139 -8.25 3.46 4.89
N GLN A 140 -8.91 4.52 5.34
CA GLN A 140 -9.66 4.55 6.59
C GLN A 140 -11.06 4.00 6.34
N THR A 141 -11.30 2.76 6.73
CA THR A 141 -12.58 2.11 6.45
C THR A 141 -13.62 2.36 7.54
N GLN A 142 -13.19 2.87 8.70
CA GLN A 142 -14.02 3.21 9.84
C GLN A 142 -13.43 4.39 10.61
N PRO A 143 -14.26 5.20 11.28
CA PRO A 143 -13.77 6.39 11.98
C PRO A 143 -13.05 6.08 13.30
N VAL A 144 -13.39 4.95 13.93
CA VAL A 144 -12.92 4.58 15.26
C VAL A 144 -12.36 3.17 15.24
N MET A 145 -11.16 3.01 15.83
CA MET A 145 -10.50 1.74 16.10
C MET A 145 -10.69 1.39 17.57
N LEU A 146 -11.19 0.20 17.84
CA LEU A 146 -11.37 -0.32 19.20
C LEU A 146 -10.16 -1.18 19.57
N GLY A 147 -9.52 -0.84 20.69
CA GLY A 147 -8.43 -1.61 21.26
C GLY A 147 -8.86 -2.30 22.53
N ILE A 148 -8.41 -3.54 22.71
CA ILE A 148 -8.57 -4.30 23.94
C ILE A 148 -7.22 -4.39 24.66
N GLY A 149 -7.19 -4.00 25.91
CA GLY A 149 -5.99 -4.08 26.74
C GLY A 149 -5.75 -5.50 27.23
N ALA A 150 -4.47 -5.85 27.41
CA ALA A 150 -4.09 -7.10 28.03
C ALA A 150 -4.65 -7.17 29.46
N VAL A 151 -5.23 -8.31 29.79
CA VAL A 151 -5.66 -8.59 31.15
C VAL A 151 -4.55 -9.38 31.83
N GLY A 152 -4.16 -8.95 33.03
CA GLY A 152 -2.97 -9.45 33.73
C GLY A 152 -2.96 -10.96 34.11
N ASN A 153 -4.04 -11.67 33.81
CA ASN A 153 -4.15 -13.12 34.10
C ASN A 153 -4.49 -13.88 32.82
N SER A 154 -3.72 -14.92 32.56
CA SER A 154 -3.96 -15.85 31.45
C SER A 154 -5.18 -16.78 31.67
N TYR A 155 -5.76 -16.78 32.84
CA TYR A 155 -6.86 -17.66 33.24
C TYR A 155 -7.91 -16.90 34.04
N TYR A 156 -9.18 -17.16 33.73
CA TYR A 156 -10.33 -16.67 34.47
C TYR A 156 -11.01 -17.83 35.21
N ALA A 157 -11.37 -17.60 36.45
CA ALA A 157 -12.15 -18.57 37.18
C ALA A 157 -13.58 -18.66 36.63
N LEU A 158 -14.13 -19.87 36.56
CA LEU A 158 -15.52 -20.08 36.20
C LEU A 158 -16.45 -19.28 37.13
N ASN A 159 -17.45 -18.64 36.55
CA ASN A 159 -18.46 -17.84 37.27
C ASN A 159 -17.92 -16.58 37.97
N GLN A 160 -16.75 -16.08 37.57
CA GLN A 160 -16.22 -14.79 38.02
C GLN A 160 -16.31 -13.76 36.88
N PRO A 161 -16.70 -12.49 37.17
CA PRO A 161 -16.72 -11.45 36.14
C PRO A 161 -15.29 -11.12 35.69
N ALA A 162 -15.06 -11.16 34.37
CA ALA A 162 -13.82 -10.72 33.79
C ALA A 162 -13.98 -9.25 33.32
N ARG A 163 -12.96 -8.39 33.59
CA ARG A 163 -12.93 -7.01 33.17
C ARG A 163 -11.80 -6.83 32.18
N PHE A 164 -12.15 -6.27 31.01
CA PHE A 164 -11.19 -5.97 29.95
C PHE A 164 -11.13 -4.45 29.75
N PRO A 165 -9.96 -3.81 29.85
CA PRO A 165 -9.84 -2.42 29.49
C PRO A 165 -10.05 -2.27 27.98
N LEU A 166 -10.90 -1.33 27.60
CA LEU A 166 -11.17 -0.98 26.21
C LEU A 166 -10.79 0.47 25.96
N ILE A 167 -10.28 0.74 24.80
CA ILE A 167 -10.01 2.10 24.32
C ILE A 167 -10.57 2.27 22.91
N ALA A 168 -11.07 3.45 22.62
CA ALA A 168 -11.52 3.85 21.29
C ALA A 168 -10.65 5.00 20.78
N LEU A 169 -9.96 4.80 19.66
CA LEU A 169 -9.08 5.79 19.05
C LEU A 169 -9.52 6.09 17.63
N ASN A 170 -9.35 7.33 17.20
CA ASN A 170 -9.39 7.65 15.79
C ASN A 170 -8.04 7.33 15.12
N THR A 171 -7.97 7.45 13.81
CA THR A 171 -6.73 7.16 13.05
C THR A 171 -5.60 8.15 13.30
N ALA A 172 -5.87 9.29 13.98
CA ALA A 172 -4.87 10.24 14.46
C ALA A 172 -4.41 9.94 15.90
N GLU A 173 -4.71 8.72 16.40
CA GLU A 173 -4.35 8.22 17.74
C GLU A 173 -4.94 9.03 18.91
N LYS A 174 -6.04 9.76 18.67
CA LYS A 174 -6.77 10.50 19.70
C LYS A 174 -7.98 9.70 20.16
N GLU A 175 -8.28 9.76 21.43
CA GLU A 175 -9.51 9.20 21.99
C GLU A 175 -10.75 9.75 21.26
N ALA A 176 -11.68 8.85 20.94
CA ALA A 176 -12.90 9.13 20.20
C ALA A 176 -14.12 9.12 21.09
#